data_8b17e8777edd03018f66425c0a9d02e4
#
_entry.id   8b17e8777edd03018f66425c0a9d02e4
#
_cell.length_a   1.000
_cell.length_b   1.000
_cell.length_c   1.000
_cell.angle_alpha   90.00
_cell.angle_beta   90.00
_cell.angle_gamma   90.00
#
_symmetry.space_group_name_H-M   'P 1'
#
loop_
_entity.id
_entity.type
_entity.pdbx_description
1 polymer ?
#
loop_
_entity_poly.entity_id
_entity_poly.type
_entity_poly.pdbx_seq_one_letter_code
_entity_poly.pdbx_strand_id
1 'polypeptide(L)'
;MAEPYILAINEGIHEASVTLLKGMELKVFVEQERHSRYRHHIDGIVTSETIYKVLDTEGITPEQVDYFCYCNLTSFAELSDGKNTGLLTLKQIIGPKEFDKRWTNVKLLATKKLNHHQQHCAASFYASGFESALGLVVDGSGDMDDAFTLFKCSRKDGIVELKKYAKKYSLGDFYFKAALSMGLGNNAEGKLMGLASYWKSDWDYSNFDKETKEMKQPDLYEWFKENNHYPFAGCLKDPIHYIRAAGEAQALFNNTLLDLTEYLKSFDPEEENLVISGGCMLNCSCNAEIEKQGLFKNIYCFPATNDAGISLGAAYLNALDVAENKATKRLEHVYLGVNYPRSKSPLRLREIHYNRVEDINIDEVVDDLYNGNQVIAWFQGRSEAGPRALGHRSLLASPCMRENLDFINKEIKGREPFRPLAPIVLDKYYLDIFEDPNPENLTPFMLKNVIIKEEWRHKIPAVCHIDNTARPQYLKREVNPELYDLIEAFYKKTGIPMLINTSLNGKGEPIVESYENLMRFLEYHDKVVYAIIDGKKKFRSRTQSEGI
;
A
#
# COMPACT_ATOMS: atom_id res chain seq x y z
N MET A 1 -31.04 15.42 5.75
CA MET A 1 -30.74 15.54 4.29
C MET A 1 -29.96 14.30 3.86
N ALA A 2 -29.79 14.00 2.57
CA ALA A 2 -28.93 12.90 2.15
C ALA A 2 -27.46 13.31 2.31
N GLU A 3 -26.60 12.37 2.74
CA GLU A 3 -25.16 12.60 2.84
C GLU A 3 -24.56 12.99 1.46
N PRO A 4 -23.75 14.05 1.39
CA PRO A 4 -23.21 14.55 0.12
C PRO A 4 -22.15 13.63 -0.47
N TYR A 5 -22.06 13.61 -1.81
CA TYR A 5 -20.94 13.01 -2.51
C TYR A 5 -19.79 14.01 -2.67
N ILE A 6 -18.61 13.60 -2.23
CA ILE A 6 -17.37 14.39 -2.24
C ILE A 6 -16.35 13.68 -3.09
N LEU A 7 -15.97 14.28 -4.22
CA LEU A 7 -14.89 13.81 -5.08
C LEU A 7 -13.59 14.54 -4.74
N ALA A 8 -12.53 13.81 -4.43
CA ALA A 8 -11.21 14.37 -4.17
C ALA A 8 -10.19 13.81 -5.15
N ILE A 9 -9.28 14.66 -5.63
CA ILE A 9 -8.22 14.30 -6.55
C ILE A 9 -6.89 14.78 -5.99
N ASN A 10 -5.91 13.87 -5.94
CA ASN A 10 -4.51 14.19 -5.76
C ASN A 10 -3.79 14.09 -7.11
N GLU A 11 -3.16 15.17 -7.53
CA GLU A 11 -2.22 15.23 -8.64
C GLU A 11 -0.89 15.78 -8.11
N GLY A 12 0.18 15.08 -8.32
CA GLY A 12 1.49 15.45 -7.84
C GLY A 12 2.58 15.08 -8.85
N ILE A 13 3.82 15.12 -8.45
CA ILE A 13 4.95 14.67 -9.28
C ILE A 13 4.85 13.16 -9.51
N HIS A 14 4.22 12.43 -8.58
CA HIS A 14 4.00 10.99 -8.62
C HIS A 14 2.75 10.61 -7.80
N GLU A 15 2.23 9.40 -8.03
CA GLU A 15 1.21 8.73 -7.21
C GLU A 15 -0.15 9.47 -7.15
N ALA A 16 -0.62 9.93 -8.30
CA ALA A 16 -1.94 10.54 -8.41
C ALA A 16 -3.07 9.55 -8.05
N SER A 17 -4.15 10.08 -7.45
CA SER A 17 -5.27 9.27 -6.96
C SER A 17 -6.61 10.00 -7.00
N VAL A 18 -7.69 9.22 -6.97
CA VAL A 18 -9.06 9.71 -6.90
C VAL A 18 -9.78 9.02 -5.75
N THR A 19 -10.45 9.81 -4.93
CA THR A 19 -11.28 9.35 -3.81
C THR A 19 -12.72 9.84 -3.98
N LEU A 20 -13.69 8.98 -3.71
CA LEU A 20 -15.10 9.33 -3.60
C LEU A 20 -15.60 8.96 -2.21
N LEU A 21 -16.08 9.96 -1.46
CA LEU A 21 -16.83 9.77 -0.22
C LEU A 21 -18.32 10.02 -0.43
N LYS A 22 -19.14 9.38 0.43
CA LYS A 22 -20.52 9.78 0.69
C LYS A 22 -20.62 10.17 2.16
N GLY A 23 -20.74 11.47 2.47
CA GLY A 23 -20.48 11.98 3.81
C GLY A 23 -19.06 11.60 4.25
N MET A 24 -18.93 10.87 5.35
CA MET A 24 -17.67 10.32 5.85
C MET A 24 -17.41 8.87 5.42
N GLU A 25 -18.28 8.25 4.64
CA GLU A 25 -18.11 6.86 4.19
C GLU A 25 -17.26 6.81 2.90
N LEU A 26 -16.16 6.06 2.94
CA LEU A 26 -15.30 5.83 1.77
C LEU A 26 -15.98 4.84 0.81
N LYS A 27 -16.31 5.31 -0.39
CA LYS A 27 -16.96 4.52 -1.44
C LYS A 27 -15.98 3.95 -2.46
N VAL A 28 -15.09 4.79 -2.97
CA VAL A 28 -14.11 4.42 -3.99
C VAL A 28 -12.77 5.11 -3.71
N PHE A 29 -11.69 4.37 -3.88
CA PHE A 29 -10.32 4.88 -3.87
C PHE A 29 -9.53 4.23 -5.01
N VAL A 30 -8.88 5.05 -5.83
CA VAL A 30 -8.16 4.58 -7.01
C VAL A 30 -6.83 5.31 -7.16
N GLU A 31 -5.77 4.53 -7.33
CA GLU A 31 -4.47 5.03 -7.74
C GLU A 31 -4.43 5.12 -9.28
N GLN A 32 -4.06 6.27 -9.81
CA GLN A 32 -4.04 6.50 -11.27
C GLN A 32 -3.11 5.55 -12.00
N GLU A 33 -2.03 5.07 -11.37
CA GLU A 33 -1.12 4.07 -11.95
C GLU A 33 -1.84 2.80 -12.40
N ARG A 34 -2.92 2.40 -11.70
CA ARG A 34 -3.73 1.22 -12.04
C ARG A 34 -4.41 1.37 -13.41
N HIS A 35 -4.75 2.59 -13.80
CA HIS A 35 -5.40 2.92 -15.06
C HIS A 35 -4.43 3.30 -16.17
N SER A 36 -3.44 4.14 -15.86
CA SER A 36 -2.42 4.56 -16.84
C SER A 36 -1.46 3.44 -17.23
N ARG A 37 -1.31 2.42 -16.37
CA ARG A 37 -0.34 1.32 -16.50
C ARG A 37 1.13 1.79 -16.42
N TYR A 38 1.36 3.00 -15.90
CA TYR A 38 2.69 3.54 -15.58
C TYR A 38 2.89 3.52 -14.08
N ARG A 39 3.85 2.71 -13.62
CA ARG A 39 4.15 2.56 -12.19
C ARG A 39 4.58 3.90 -11.60
N HIS A 40 4.06 4.22 -10.41
CA HIS A 40 4.19 5.51 -9.71
C HIS A 40 3.62 6.71 -10.46
N HIS A 41 3.07 6.53 -11.64
CA HIS A 41 2.42 7.54 -12.48
C HIS A 41 3.14 8.90 -12.43
N ILE A 42 4.38 8.92 -12.93
CA ILE A 42 5.32 10.06 -12.82
C ILE A 42 4.76 11.37 -13.43
N ASP A 43 3.82 11.28 -14.37
CA ASP A 43 3.18 12.46 -14.97
C ASP A 43 2.11 13.11 -14.08
N GLY A 44 1.76 12.46 -12.97
CA GLY A 44 0.92 13.00 -11.89
C GLY A 44 -0.52 13.41 -12.25
N ILE A 45 -0.99 13.17 -13.48
CA ILE A 45 -2.27 13.70 -13.98
C ILE A 45 -3.36 12.63 -13.86
N VAL A 46 -4.48 12.99 -13.22
CA VAL A 46 -5.69 12.17 -13.20
C VAL A 46 -6.43 12.32 -14.53
N THR A 47 -6.93 11.20 -15.09
CA THR A 47 -7.69 11.23 -16.35
C THR A 47 -9.19 11.32 -16.09
N SER A 48 -9.93 11.94 -17.01
CA SER A 48 -11.40 11.95 -16.98
C SER A 48 -11.99 10.54 -16.98
N GLU A 49 -11.36 9.59 -17.69
CA GLU A 49 -11.78 8.19 -17.70
C GLU A 49 -11.76 7.58 -16.29
N THR A 50 -10.72 7.85 -15.49
CA THR A 50 -10.63 7.37 -14.11
C THR A 50 -11.76 7.96 -13.25
N ILE A 51 -12.03 9.25 -13.39
CA ILE A 51 -13.12 9.92 -12.67
C ILE A 51 -14.47 9.26 -13.00
N TYR A 52 -14.78 9.07 -14.29
CA TYR A 52 -16.04 8.45 -14.69
C TYR A 52 -16.16 7.00 -14.23
N LYS A 53 -15.10 6.22 -14.23
CA LYS A 53 -15.09 4.86 -13.66
C LYS A 53 -15.38 4.85 -12.16
N VAL A 54 -14.86 5.84 -11.42
CA VAL A 54 -15.15 6.02 -10.00
C VAL A 54 -16.65 6.30 -9.79
N LEU A 55 -17.24 7.23 -10.55
CA LEU A 55 -18.67 7.52 -10.47
C LEU A 55 -19.54 6.32 -10.88
N ASP A 56 -19.20 5.65 -11.98
CA ASP A 56 -19.89 4.44 -12.45
C ASP A 56 -19.87 3.31 -11.41
N THR A 57 -18.79 3.20 -10.62
CA THR A 57 -18.66 2.19 -9.58
C THR A 57 -19.68 2.38 -8.47
N GLU A 58 -19.97 3.61 -8.09
CA GLU A 58 -21.02 3.95 -7.11
C GLU A 58 -22.42 4.07 -7.76
N GLY A 59 -22.50 4.02 -9.09
CA GLY A 59 -23.76 4.13 -9.84
C GLY A 59 -24.32 5.55 -9.86
N ILE A 60 -23.46 6.57 -9.75
CA ILE A 60 -23.86 7.98 -9.73
C ILE A 60 -23.42 8.70 -11.02
N THR A 61 -24.08 9.81 -11.28
CA THR A 61 -23.75 10.69 -12.42
C THR A 61 -23.00 11.94 -11.92
N PRO A 62 -22.31 12.68 -12.80
CA PRO A 62 -21.62 13.92 -12.44
C PRO A 62 -22.52 14.95 -11.73
N GLU A 63 -23.79 15.00 -12.11
CA GLU A 63 -24.80 15.93 -11.55
C GLU A 63 -25.09 15.66 -10.05
N GLN A 64 -24.73 14.45 -9.56
CA GLN A 64 -24.91 14.02 -8.20
C GLN A 64 -23.68 14.25 -7.32
N VAL A 65 -22.57 14.72 -7.88
CA VAL A 65 -21.41 15.13 -7.11
C VAL A 65 -21.65 16.52 -6.53
N ASP A 66 -21.73 16.60 -5.20
CA ASP A 66 -22.03 17.84 -4.49
C ASP A 66 -20.78 18.70 -4.31
N TYR A 67 -19.64 18.05 -4.02
CA TYR A 67 -18.40 18.75 -3.69
C TYR A 67 -17.20 18.15 -4.37
N PHE A 68 -16.24 19.03 -4.66
CA PHE A 68 -14.94 18.68 -5.21
C PHE A 68 -13.81 19.22 -4.33
N CYS A 69 -12.80 18.39 -4.08
CA CYS A 69 -11.55 18.72 -3.40
C CYS A 69 -10.37 18.50 -4.35
N TYR A 70 -9.48 19.46 -4.41
CA TYR A 70 -8.23 19.32 -5.14
C TYR A 70 -7.05 19.43 -4.17
N CYS A 71 -6.17 18.43 -4.20
CA CYS A 71 -5.12 18.24 -3.19
C CYS A 71 -3.72 18.65 -3.66
N ASN A 72 -3.58 19.16 -4.89
CA ASN A 72 -2.25 19.55 -5.39
C ASN A 72 -1.74 20.77 -4.67
N LEU A 73 -0.62 20.59 -4.01
CA LEU A 73 0.03 21.56 -3.15
C LEU A 73 1.31 22.14 -3.75
N THR A 74 1.65 21.79 -4.99
CA THR A 74 2.75 22.48 -5.65
C THR A 74 2.36 23.92 -5.94
N SER A 75 2.65 24.78 -4.98
CA SER A 75 2.97 26.21 -4.94
C SER A 75 2.52 27.17 -6.05
N PHE A 76 2.12 26.74 -7.22
CA PHE A 76 1.67 27.63 -8.30
C PHE A 76 0.22 28.08 -8.16
N ALA A 77 -0.64 27.31 -7.48
CA ALA A 77 -2.03 27.67 -7.24
C ALA A 77 -2.22 28.69 -6.10
N GLU A 78 -1.23 28.88 -5.25
CA GLU A 78 -1.28 29.85 -4.15
C GLU A 78 -1.12 31.31 -4.62
N LEU A 79 -0.60 31.54 -5.82
CA LEU A 79 -0.26 32.88 -6.31
C LEU A 79 -1.40 33.62 -7.01
N SER A 80 -2.49 32.94 -7.32
CA SER A 80 -3.67 33.57 -7.93
C SER A 80 -4.93 33.14 -7.20
N ASP A 81 -5.60 34.03 -6.48
CA ASP A 81 -6.96 33.93 -5.94
C ASP A 81 -7.50 32.48 -5.84
N GLY A 82 -7.08 31.74 -4.80
CA GLY A 82 -7.27 30.30 -4.62
C GLY A 82 -8.73 29.77 -4.57
N LYS A 83 -9.71 30.60 -4.95
CA LYS A 83 -11.13 30.22 -4.94
C LYS A 83 -11.60 29.47 -6.21
N ASN A 84 -10.84 29.51 -7.31
CA ASN A 84 -11.29 28.94 -8.59
C ASN A 84 -10.36 27.87 -9.19
N THR A 85 -9.14 27.71 -8.70
CA THR A 85 -8.15 26.86 -9.34
C THR A 85 -8.56 25.38 -9.39
N GLY A 86 -9.13 24.84 -8.30
CA GLY A 86 -9.56 23.45 -8.26
C GLY A 86 -10.66 23.12 -9.27
N LEU A 87 -11.70 23.97 -9.39
CA LEU A 87 -12.75 23.76 -10.39
C LEU A 87 -12.25 23.97 -11.82
N LEU A 88 -11.29 24.87 -12.04
CA LEU A 88 -10.63 25.01 -13.33
C LEU A 88 -9.85 23.77 -13.70
N THR A 89 -9.14 23.17 -12.76
CA THR A 89 -8.44 21.89 -12.98
C THR A 89 -9.41 20.77 -13.33
N LEU A 90 -10.48 20.61 -12.55
CA LEU A 90 -11.53 19.61 -12.87
C LEU A 90 -12.12 19.86 -14.26
N LYS A 91 -12.40 21.13 -14.61
CA LYS A 91 -12.90 21.51 -15.93
C LYS A 91 -11.90 21.20 -17.06
N GLN A 92 -10.59 21.35 -16.80
CA GLN A 92 -9.54 20.97 -17.75
C GLN A 92 -9.47 19.45 -17.95
N ILE A 93 -9.53 18.67 -16.86
CA ILE A 93 -9.52 17.19 -16.91
C ILE A 93 -10.73 16.65 -17.66
N ILE A 94 -11.92 17.15 -17.34
CA ILE A 94 -13.19 16.68 -17.92
C ILE A 94 -13.39 17.20 -19.35
N GLY A 95 -12.88 18.36 -19.65
CA GLY A 95 -13.15 19.14 -20.86
C GLY A 95 -14.28 20.15 -20.68
N PRO A 96 -14.10 21.41 -21.13
CA PRO A 96 -15.02 22.52 -20.85
C PRO A 96 -16.48 22.27 -21.23
N LYS A 97 -16.73 21.69 -22.40
CA LYS A 97 -18.10 21.43 -22.89
C LYS A 97 -18.85 20.42 -22.03
N GLU A 98 -18.18 19.35 -21.63
CA GLU A 98 -18.76 18.30 -20.79
C GLU A 98 -18.93 18.79 -19.35
N PHE A 99 -17.96 19.54 -18.83
CA PHE A 99 -18.03 20.15 -17.52
C PHE A 99 -19.23 21.10 -17.39
N ASP A 100 -19.36 22.07 -18.31
CA ASP A 100 -20.45 23.06 -18.30
C ASP A 100 -21.84 22.43 -18.49
N LYS A 101 -21.90 21.22 -19.07
CA LYS A 101 -23.15 20.49 -19.27
C LYS A 101 -23.57 19.63 -18.09
N ARG A 102 -22.65 18.96 -17.44
CA ARG A 102 -22.95 17.87 -16.47
C ARG A 102 -22.48 18.11 -15.03
N TRP A 103 -21.53 19.01 -14.81
CA TRP A 103 -20.94 19.28 -13.49
C TRP A 103 -21.48 20.59 -12.87
N THR A 104 -22.74 20.93 -13.17
CA THR A 104 -23.35 22.21 -12.83
C THR A 104 -23.60 22.42 -11.34
N ASN A 105 -23.71 21.36 -10.56
CA ASN A 105 -24.02 21.41 -9.14
C ASN A 105 -22.78 21.34 -8.24
N VAL A 106 -21.63 20.95 -8.79
CA VAL A 106 -20.41 20.75 -8.02
C VAL A 106 -19.91 22.04 -7.40
N LYS A 107 -19.63 22.02 -6.11
CA LYS A 107 -19.04 23.14 -5.35
C LYS A 107 -17.62 22.78 -4.97
N LEU A 108 -16.70 23.74 -5.13
CA LEU A 108 -15.36 23.59 -4.58
C LEU A 108 -15.45 23.68 -3.05
N LEU A 109 -15.00 22.64 -2.37
CA LEU A 109 -14.64 22.78 -0.97
C LEU A 109 -13.29 23.50 -0.95
N ALA A 110 -13.33 24.77 -0.52
CA ALA A 110 -12.13 25.55 -0.38
C ALA A 110 -11.20 24.82 0.60
N THR A 111 -10.14 24.28 0.07
CA THR A 111 -9.04 23.75 0.87
C THR A 111 -8.52 24.92 1.73
N LYS A 112 -8.98 25.02 2.99
CA LYS A 112 -8.16 25.66 4.01
C LYS A 112 -6.77 25.06 3.80
N LYS A 113 -5.70 25.85 3.81
CA LYS A 113 -4.33 25.35 3.61
C LYS A 113 -4.16 23.98 4.27
N LEU A 114 -4.43 22.91 3.52
CA LEU A 114 -4.30 21.56 4.03
C LEU A 114 -2.81 21.23 3.93
N ASN A 115 -2.16 21.13 5.08
CA ASN A 115 -0.79 20.66 5.17
C ASN A 115 -0.73 19.22 4.64
N HIS A 116 0.22 18.92 3.78
CA HIS A 116 0.47 17.60 3.20
C HIS A 116 0.51 16.49 4.26
N HIS A 117 1.29 16.69 5.34
CA HIS A 117 1.35 15.71 6.43
C HIS A 117 0.04 15.58 7.21
N GLN A 118 -0.76 16.66 7.30
CA GLN A 118 -2.08 16.57 7.92
C GLN A 118 -3.02 15.71 7.09
N GLN A 119 -2.93 15.76 5.75
CA GLN A 119 -3.72 14.88 4.87
C GLN A 119 -3.28 13.42 5.02
N HIS A 120 -1.97 13.13 5.06
CA HIS A 120 -1.47 11.80 5.37
C HIS A 120 -2.02 11.26 6.70
N CYS A 121 -1.95 12.08 7.76
CA CYS A 121 -2.47 11.73 9.07
C CYS A 121 -3.98 11.45 9.03
N ALA A 122 -4.74 12.31 8.35
CA ALA A 122 -6.18 12.20 8.21
C ALA A 122 -6.61 10.90 7.50
N ALA A 123 -5.91 10.49 6.45
CA ALA A 123 -6.18 9.23 5.75
C ALA A 123 -6.14 8.04 6.70
N SER A 124 -5.13 7.96 7.56
CA SER A 124 -5.02 6.89 8.54
C SER A 124 -5.96 7.08 9.73
N PHE A 125 -6.08 8.29 10.30
CA PHE A 125 -6.90 8.55 11.47
C PHE A 125 -8.39 8.28 11.22
N TYR A 126 -8.96 8.86 10.16
CA TYR A 126 -10.39 8.64 9.88
C TYR A 126 -10.69 7.23 9.41
N ALA A 127 -9.77 6.57 8.70
CA ALA A 127 -9.92 5.18 8.29
C ALA A 127 -9.75 4.18 9.45
N SER A 128 -9.07 4.56 10.54
CA SER A 128 -8.87 3.71 11.72
C SER A 128 -10.14 3.49 12.54
N GLY A 129 -11.09 4.43 12.47
CA GLY A 129 -12.26 4.44 13.35
C GLY A 129 -11.97 4.85 14.80
N PHE A 130 -10.75 5.28 15.14
CA PHE A 130 -10.39 5.73 16.48
C PHE A 130 -11.11 7.03 16.85
N GLU A 131 -11.44 7.18 18.13
CA GLU A 131 -11.96 8.43 18.70
C GLU A 131 -10.82 9.43 18.96
N SER A 132 -9.69 8.93 19.40
CA SER A 132 -8.44 9.69 19.57
C SER A 132 -7.24 8.84 19.18
N ALA A 133 -6.12 9.48 18.86
CA ALA A 133 -4.85 8.82 18.60
C ALA A 133 -3.70 9.85 18.66
N LEU A 134 -2.49 9.38 18.87
CA LEU A 134 -1.29 10.11 18.44
C LEU A 134 -0.98 9.75 16.98
N GLY A 135 -0.44 10.73 16.23
CA GLY A 135 -0.15 10.58 14.81
C GLY A 135 1.34 10.78 14.51
N LEU A 136 1.94 9.84 13.80
CA LEU A 136 3.31 9.93 13.30
C LEU A 136 3.29 9.89 11.78
N VAL A 137 3.62 11.00 11.14
CA VAL A 137 3.77 11.10 9.69
C VAL A 137 5.24 11.23 9.33
N VAL A 138 5.75 10.31 8.52
CA VAL A 138 7.14 10.28 8.06
C VAL A 138 7.19 10.09 6.56
N ASP A 139 7.71 11.10 5.87
CA ASP A 139 7.74 11.11 4.41
C ASP A 139 9.10 11.53 3.85
N GLY A 140 9.25 11.48 2.53
CA GLY A 140 10.43 11.97 1.82
C GLY A 140 10.52 13.49 1.90
N SER A 141 9.45 14.17 1.53
CA SER A 141 9.25 15.59 1.74
C SER A 141 7.77 15.95 1.58
N GLY A 142 7.25 16.70 2.55
CA GLY A 142 5.94 17.32 2.43
C GLY A 142 6.03 18.75 1.87
N ASP A 143 4.92 19.47 1.96
CA ASP A 143 4.86 20.90 1.64
C ASP A 143 5.81 21.70 2.53
N MET A 144 6.31 22.80 1.99
CA MET A 144 7.12 23.75 2.75
C MET A 144 8.35 23.12 3.44
N ASP A 145 8.94 22.09 2.82
CA ASP A 145 10.15 21.43 3.30
C ASP A 145 10.01 20.66 4.63
N ASP A 146 8.85 20.08 4.91
CA ASP A 146 8.64 19.20 6.07
C ASP A 146 9.01 17.74 5.72
N ALA A 147 9.69 17.03 6.63
CA ALA A 147 10.06 15.63 6.48
C ALA A 147 9.18 14.69 7.33
N PHE A 148 8.91 15.10 8.55
CA PHE A 148 8.01 14.38 9.44
C PHE A 148 7.34 15.30 10.45
N THR A 149 6.15 14.88 10.87
CA THR A 149 5.29 15.65 11.76
C THR A 149 4.61 14.75 12.77
N LEU A 150 4.58 15.21 14.01
CA LEU A 150 3.90 14.60 15.13
C LEU A 150 2.55 15.30 15.34
N PHE A 151 1.48 14.51 15.51
CA PHE A 151 0.13 15.01 15.65
C PHE A 151 -0.55 14.45 16.91
N LYS A 152 -1.51 15.22 17.44
CA LYS A 152 -2.57 14.73 18.31
C LYS A 152 -3.87 14.77 17.54
N CYS A 153 -4.58 13.65 17.49
CA CYS A 153 -5.82 13.48 16.72
C CYS A 153 -6.97 13.21 17.67
N SER A 154 -8.11 13.88 17.46
CA SER A 154 -9.36 13.52 18.13
C SER A 154 -10.55 13.86 17.24
N ARG A 155 -11.67 13.16 17.44
CA ARG A 155 -12.93 13.49 16.74
C ARG A 155 -13.46 14.86 17.11
N LYS A 156 -13.18 15.31 18.32
CA LYS A 156 -13.63 16.59 18.87
C LYS A 156 -12.80 17.76 18.35
N ASP A 157 -11.47 17.65 18.44
CA ASP A 157 -10.57 18.79 18.22
C ASP A 157 -9.89 18.73 16.83
N GLY A 158 -10.10 17.63 16.08
CA GLY A 158 -9.47 17.41 14.79
C GLY A 158 -8.02 16.90 14.91
N ILE A 159 -7.21 17.23 13.93
CA ILE A 159 -5.79 16.84 13.83
C ILE A 159 -4.93 18.06 14.13
N VAL A 160 -4.27 18.05 15.28
CA VAL A 160 -3.46 19.16 15.81
C VAL A 160 -1.97 18.82 15.71
N GLU A 161 -1.20 19.68 15.04
CA GLU A 161 0.26 19.55 14.95
C GLU A 161 0.90 19.78 16.33
N LEU A 162 1.75 18.85 16.77
CA LEU A 162 2.52 18.94 18.00
C LEU A 162 3.95 19.42 17.75
N LYS A 163 4.61 18.81 16.76
CA LYS A 163 5.98 19.13 16.38
C LYS A 163 6.21 18.71 14.93
N LYS A 164 7.01 19.50 14.20
CA LYS A 164 7.44 19.15 12.85
C LYS A 164 8.94 19.34 12.66
N TYR A 165 9.50 18.60 11.73
CA TYR A 165 10.92 18.57 11.41
C TYR A 165 11.15 18.82 9.93
N ALA A 166 12.13 19.67 9.63
CA ALA A 166 12.41 20.13 8.28
C ALA A 166 13.01 19.04 7.37
N LYS A 167 12.84 19.19 6.07
CA LYS A 167 13.30 18.30 4.99
C LYS A 167 14.78 17.91 5.09
N LYS A 168 15.65 18.84 5.54
CA LYS A 168 17.08 18.53 5.74
C LYS A 168 17.35 17.35 6.66
N TYR A 169 16.35 16.92 7.46
CA TYR A 169 16.42 15.78 8.36
C TYR A 169 15.68 14.54 7.81
N SER A 170 15.26 14.57 6.54
CA SER A 170 14.41 13.54 5.97
C SER A 170 15.04 12.14 6.03
N LEU A 171 14.32 11.23 6.68
CA LEU A 171 14.63 9.80 6.69
C LEU A 171 14.27 9.13 5.36
N GLY A 172 13.24 9.61 4.68
CA GLY A 172 12.87 9.11 3.36
C GLY A 172 13.93 9.44 2.30
N ASP A 173 14.40 10.69 2.26
CA ASP A 173 15.49 11.11 1.37
C ASP A 173 16.80 10.38 1.67
N PHE A 174 17.12 10.20 2.96
CA PHE A 174 18.25 9.38 3.39
C PHE A 174 18.14 7.95 2.84
N TYR A 175 17.00 7.29 3.03
CA TYR A 175 16.80 5.90 2.66
C TYR A 175 16.78 5.72 1.13
N PHE A 176 16.19 6.66 0.40
CA PHE A 176 16.23 6.72 -1.07
C PHE A 176 17.66 6.86 -1.60
N LYS A 177 18.44 7.83 -1.08
CA LYS A 177 19.84 8.04 -1.48
C LYS A 177 20.71 6.85 -1.15
N ALA A 178 20.51 6.20 0.00
CA ALA A 178 21.19 4.97 0.36
C ALA A 178 20.90 3.85 -0.64
N ALA A 179 19.63 3.63 -1.01
CA ALA A 179 19.25 2.63 -2.02
C ALA A 179 19.87 2.92 -3.40
N LEU A 180 19.81 4.19 -3.82
CA LEU A 180 20.37 4.63 -5.10
C LEU A 180 21.89 4.43 -5.17
N SER A 181 22.62 4.80 -4.11
CA SER A 181 24.07 4.68 -4.04
C SER A 181 24.56 3.22 -4.04
N MET A 182 23.73 2.31 -3.55
CA MET A 182 23.99 0.86 -3.63
C MET A 182 23.67 0.27 -5.02
N GLY A 183 23.28 1.10 -6.00
CA GLY A 183 22.97 0.63 -7.35
C GLY A 183 21.65 -0.13 -7.47
N LEU A 184 20.76 -0.04 -6.47
CA LEU A 184 19.48 -0.75 -6.47
C LEU A 184 18.43 -0.11 -7.42
N GLY A 185 18.70 1.13 -7.88
CA GLY A 185 17.85 1.91 -8.80
C GLY A 185 16.93 2.90 -8.11
N ASN A 186 16.18 3.67 -8.91
CA ASN A 186 15.17 4.60 -8.40
C ASN A 186 13.99 3.83 -7.77
N ASN A 187 13.36 4.41 -6.76
CA ASN A 187 12.23 3.83 -6.03
C ASN A 187 12.51 2.39 -5.55
N ALA A 188 13.72 2.18 -5.02
CA ALA A 188 14.25 0.88 -4.64
C ALA A 188 14.35 0.67 -3.11
N GLU A 189 13.67 1.49 -2.31
CA GLU A 189 13.65 1.44 -0.85
C GLU A 189 13.21 0.06 -0.34
N GLY A 190 12.21 -0.54 -0.99
CA GLY A 190 11.78 -1.90 -0.69
C GLY A 190 12.82 -2.98 -1.01
N LYS A 191 13.77 -2.71 -1.94
CA LYS A 191 14.91 -3.61 -2.18
C LYS A 191 15.96 -3.45 -1.08
N LEU A 192 16.23 -2.20 -0.68
CA LEU A 192 17.14 -1.91 0.43
C LEU A 192 16.67 -2.60 1.70
N MET A 193 15.38 -2.45 2.06
CA MET A 193 14.76 -3.12 3.20
C MET A 193 14.91 -4.66 3.13
N GLY A 194 14.68 -5.26 1.95
CA GLY A 194 14.88 -6.71 1.75
C GLY A 194 16.33 -7.13 1.88
N LEU A 195 17.28 -6.31 1.45
CA LEU A 195 18.72 -6.58 1.56
C LEU A 195 19.21 -6.44 3.01
N ALA A 196 18.65 -5.48 3.75
CA ALA A 196 19.00 -5.21 5.14
C ALA A 196 18.79 -6.40 6.07
N SER A 197 17.83 -7.28 5.78
CA SER A 197 17.57 -8.47 6.60
C SER A 197 18.66 -9.55 6.54
N TYR A 198 19.60 -9.44 5.60
CA TYR A 198 20.77 -10.33 5.53
C TYR A 198 21.87 -9.94 6.51
N TRP A 199 21.78 -8.76 7.13
CA TRP A 199 22.75 -8.28 8.12
C TRP A 199 22.06 -7.61 9.28
N LYS A 200 22.00 -8.29 10.44
CA LYS A 200 21.54 -7.68 11.68
C LYS A 200 22.63 -6.76 12.19
N SER A 201 22.42 -5.45 12.08
CA SER A 201 23.32 -4.45 12.64
C SER A 201 23.12 -4.33 14.15
N ASP A 202 24.21 -4.22 14.87
CA ASP A 202 24.24 -3.84 16.28
C ASP A 202 24.44 -2.32 16.49
N TRP A 203 24.35 -1.56 15.40
CA TRP A 203 24.51 -0.12 15.43
C TRP A 203 23.33 0.55 16.12
N ASP A 204 23.61 1.27 17.19
CA ASP A 204 22.62 1.88 18.08
C ASP A 204 22.39 3.38 17.82
N TYR A 205 23.06 3.94 16.79
CA TYR A 205 22.93 5.35 16.48
C TYR A 205 21.49 5.70 16.06
N SER A 206 20.98 6.74 16.72
CA SER A 206 19.72 7.43 16.38
C SER A 206 20.02 8.87 16.00
N ASN A 207 19.41 9.36 14.95
CA ASN A 207 19.52 10.77 14.56
C ASN A 207 18.66 11.71 15.42
N PHE A 208 17.91 11.18 16.36
CA PHE A 208 17.13 11.95 17.32
C PHE A 208 17.88 12.12 18.63
N ASP A 209 17.90 13.32 19.18
CA ASP A 209 18.47 13.62 20.49
C ASP A 209 17.37 13.63 21.55
N LYS A 210 17.43 12.65 22.47
CA LYS A 210 16.42 12.48 23.52
C LYS A 210 16.41 13.59 24.58
N GLU A 211 17.50 14.33 24.73
CA GLU A 211 17.60 15.44 25.69
C GLU A 211 17.03 16.72 25.09
N THR A 212 17.53 17.11 23.92
CA THR A 212 17.13 18.37 23.26
C THR A 212 15.81 18.26 22.50
N LYS A 213 15.34 17.02 22.18
CA LYS A 213 14.17 16.74 21.34
C LYS A 213 14.31 17.26 19.91
N GLU A 214 15.53 17.32 19.41
CA GLU A 214 15.88 17.79 18.08
C GLU A 214 16.64 16.73 17.29
N MET A 215 16.72 16.92 15.97
CA MET A 215 17.52 16.05 15.11
C MET A 215 18.99 16.44 15.15
N LYS A 216 19.89 15.45 15.26
CA LYS A 216 21.33 15.66 15.39
C LYS A 216 21.99 16.12 14.08
N GLN A 217 21.71 15.42 12.99
CA GLN A 217 22.42 15.61 11.72
C GLN A 217 21.46 16.03 10.62
N PRO A 218 21.63 17.23 10.03
CA PRO A 218 21.08 17.52 8.72
C PRO A 218 21.83 16.70 7.65
N ASP A 219 21.21 16.50 6.47
CA ASP A 219 21.79 15.73 5.37
C ASP A 219 22.35 14.37 5.82
N LEU A 220 21.49 13.61 6.47
CA LEU A 220 21.81 12.34 7.14
C LEU A 220 22.55 11.36 6.24
N TYR A 221 22.30 11.41 4.91
CA TYR A 221 22.99 10.54 3.96
C TYR A 221 24.50 10.87 3.83
N GLU A 222 24.88 12.15 3.75
CA GLU A 222 26.29 12.52 3.69
C GLU A 222 27.01 12.15 5.01
N TRP A 223 26.37 12.42 6.16
CA TRP A 223 26.90 11.99 7.44
C TRP A 223 27.08 10.48 7.53
N PHE A 224 26.08 9.69 7.06
CA PHE A 224 26.12 8.23 7.04
C PHE A 224 27.27 7.72 6.17
N LYS A 225 27.45 8.29 5.01
CA LYS A 225 28.51 7.96 4.06
C LYS A 225 29.92 8.18 4.67
N GLU A 226 30.11 9.31 5.36
CA GLU A 226 31.38 9.67 5.99
C GLU A 226 31.72 8.76 7.19
N ASN A 227 30.73 8.36 7.96
CA ASN A 227 30.93 7.61 9.19
C ASN A 227 31.01 6.09 8.99
N ASN A 228 30.52 5.56 7.87
CA ASN A 228 30.54 4.13 7.60
C ASN A 228 31.72 3.66 6.77
N HIS A 229 32.58 4.56 6.27
CA HIS A 229 33.76 4.25 5.45
C HIS A 229 33.48 3.33 4.24
N TYR A 230 32.23 3.31 3.76
CA TYR A 230 31.86 2.49 2.60
C TYR A 230 32.02 3.27 1.30
N PRO A 231 32.67 2.68 0.31
CA PRO A 231 32.74 3.26 -1.03
C PRO A 231 31.39 3.08 -1.73
N PHE A 232 30.45 4.00 -1.53
CA PHE A 232 29.15 3.99 -2.19
C PHE A 232 29.22 4.24 -3.71
N ALA A 233 30.35 4.68 -4.23
CA ALA A 233 30.51 4.96 -5.65
C ALA A 233 31.06 3.73 -6.38
N GLY A 234 30.17 2.91 -6.95
CA GLY A 234 30.50 2.01 -8.06
C GLY A 234 31.24 0.71 -7.73
N CYS A 235 31.42 0.34 -6.48
CA CYS A 235 32.09 -0.91 -6.10
C CYS A 235 31.12 -2.07 -5.90
N LEU A 236 30.47 -2.52 -6.97
CA LEU A 236 29.75 -3.82 -7.03
C LEU A 236 30.66 -5.06 -6.83
N LYS A 237 31.90 -4.87 -6.37
CA LYS A 237 32.88 -5.95 -6.27
C LYS A 237 32.76 -6.82 -5.02
N ASP A 238 32.13 -6.32 -3.96
CA ASP A 238 31.95 -7.08 -2.72
C ASP A 238 30.52 -6.98 -2.19
N PRO A 239 29.68 -8.00 -2.41
CA PRO A 239 28.30 -8.03 -1.95
C PRO A 239 28.12 -7.85 -0.44
N ILE A 240 29.10 -8.25 0.37
CA ILE A 240 29.01 -8.18 1.83
C ILE A 240 28.99 -6.73 2.33
N HIS A 241 29.68 -5.82 1.66
CA HIS A 241 29.69 -4.40 2.01
C HIS A 241 28.31 -3.77 1.81
N TYR A 242 27.60 -4.13 0.73
CA TYR A 242 26.24 -3.63 0.47
C TYR A 242 25.24 -4.17 1.48
N ILE A 243 25.34 -5.45 1.82
CA ILE A 243 24.48 -6.10 2.81
C ILE A 243 24.65 -5.42 4.18
N ARG A 244 25.90 -5.18 4.60
CA ARG A 244 26.20 -4.51 5.85
C ARG A 244 25.70 -3.06 5.85
N ALA A 245 25.99 -2.28 4.81
CA ALA A 245 25.51 -0.90 4.68
C ALA A 245 23.98 -0.82 4.69
N ALA A 246 23.30 -1.77 4.04
CA ALA A 246 21.84 -1.85 4.07
C ALA A 246 21.31 -2.12 5.48
N GLY A 247 21.92 -3.04 6.23
CA GLY A 247 21.56 -3.33 7.62
C GLY A 247 21.78 -2.14 8.55
N GLU A 248 22.89 -1.42 8.40
CA GLU A 248 23.19 -0.21 9.17
C GLU A 248 22.25 0.95 8.83
N ALA A 249 21.91 1.14 7.54
CA ALA A 249 20.92 2.13 7.13
C ALA A 249 19.54 1.83 7.72
N GLN A 250 19.13 0.57 7.73
CA GLN A 250 17.88 0.14 8.36
C GLN A 250 17.92 0.34 9.88
N ALA A 251 19.02 0.03 10.54
CA ALA A 251 19.18 0.23 11.99
C ALA A 251 19.05 1.71 12.36
N LEU A 252 19.76 2.59 11.64
CA LEU A 252 19.66 4.04 11.84
C LEU A 252 18.22 4.55 11.64
N PHE A 253 17.57 4.11 10.58
CA PHE A 253 16.18 4.45 10.30
C PHE A 253 15.25 4.00 11.45
N ASN A 254 15.37 2.75 11.88
CA ASN A 254 14.58 2.20 12.97
C ASN A 254 14.82 2.97 14.27
N ASN A 255 16.07 3.08 14.72
CA ASN A 255 16.42 3.71 15.99
C ASN A 255 15.90 5.16 16.07
N THR A 256 16.01 5.91 14.98
CA THR A 256 15.50 7.28 14.92
C THR A 256 13.97 7.33 15.08
N LEU A 257 13.24 6.42 14.41
CA LEU A 257 11.77 6.39 14.51
C LEU A 257 11.29 5.84 15.85
N LEU A 258 12.01 4.89 16.45
CA LEU A 258 11.70 4.40 17.80
C LEU A 258 11.80 5.52 18.85
N ASP A 259 12.87 6.32 18.80
CA ASP A 259 13.05 7.45 19.69
C ASP A 259 12.00 8.55 19.46
N LEU A 260 11.66 8.83 18.22
CA LEU A 260 10.57 9.76 17.88
C LEU A 260 9.20 9.26 18.36
N THR A 261 8.96 7.96 18.28
CA THR A 261 7.71 7.35 18.76
C THR A 261 7.61 7.43 20.29
N GLU A 262 8.71 7.22 21.00
CA GLU A 262 8.80 7.42 22.46
C GLU A 262 8.55 8.89 22.83
N TYR A 263 9.16 9.82 22.10
CA TYR A 263 8.91 11.25 22.28
C TYR A 263 7.45 11.62 21.99
N LEU A 264 6.86 11.11 20.92
CA LEU A 264 5.44 11.32 20.61
C LEU A 264 4.55 10.83 21.77
N LYS A 265 4.82 9.64 22.31
CA LYS A 265 4.07 9.09 23.46
C LYS A 265 4.12 10.01 24.67
N SER A 266 5.20 10.78 24.87
CA SER A 266 5.34 11.71 25.99
C SER A 266 4.34 12.88 25.98
N PHE A 267 3.73 13.22 24.82
CA PHE A 267 2.71 14.26 24.74
C PHE A 267 1.35 13.82 25.31
N ASP A 268 1.07 12.52 25.28
CA ASP A 268 -0.12 11.93 25.89
C ASP A 268 0.18 10.49 26.33
N PRO A 269 0.69 10.32 27.58
CA PRO A 269 1.09 8.99 28.09
C PRO A 269 -0.06 7.98 28.19
N GLU A 270 -1.31 8.44 28.28
CA GLU A 270 -2.48 7.57 28.41
C GLU A 270 -3.08 7.16 27.06
N GLU A 271 -2.73 7.83 25.95
CA GLU A 271 -3.29 7.48 24.63
C GLU A 271 -2.78 6.08 24.18
N GLU A 272 -3.70 5.16 23.96
CA GLU A 272 -3.39 3.78 23.54
C GLU A 272 -3.31 3.60 22.00
N ASN A 273 -3.75 4.58 21.23
CA ASN A 273 -3.86 4.49 19.78
C ASN A 273 -2.77 5.29 19.07
N LEU A 274 -2.18 4.69 18.06
CA LEU A 274 -1.23 5.34 17.15
C LEU A 274 -1.72 5.22 15.71
N VAL A 275 -1.70 6.31 14.98
CA VAL A 275 -1.82 6.28 13.51
C VAL A 275 -0.48 6.64 12.90
N ILE A 276 -0.03 5.84 11.93
CA ILE A 276 1.21 6.07 11.19
C ILE A 276 0.89 6.31 9.71
N SER A 277 1.64 7.18 9.05
CA SER A 277 1.41 7.57 7.66
C SER A 277 2.65 8.20 7.02
N GLY A 278 2.58 8.45 5.69
CA GLY A 278 3.73 8.89 4.88
C GLY A 278 4.43 7.71 4.22
N GLY A 279 5.12 7.96 3.11
CA GLY A 279 5.77 6.91 2.29
C GLY A 279 6.73 6.02 3.06
N CYS A 280 7.40 6.56 4.09
CA CYS A 280 8.31 5.81 4.96
C CYS A 280 7.61 4.69 5.76
N MET A 281 6.31 4.78 6.01
CA MET A 281 5.54 3.76 6.73
C MET A 281 5.22 2.51 5.87
N LEU A 282 5.67 2.46 4.62
CA LEU A 282 5.77 1.22 3.85
C LEU A 282 6.92 0.32 4.31
N ASN A 283 7.79 0.81 5.21
CA ASN A 283 8.87 0.03 5.82
C ASN A 283 8.33 -0.89 6.92
N CYS A 284 7.92 -2.09 6.50
CA CYS A 284 7.31 -3.08 7.40
C CYS A 284 8.27 -3.59 8.51
N SER A 285 9.58 -3.48 8.31
CA SER A 285 10.56 -3.82 9.34
C SER A 285 10.56 -2.79 10.47
N CYS A 286 10.51 -1.50 10.14
CA CYS A 286 10.42 -0.44 11.14
C CYS A 286 9.08 -0.47 11.88
N ASN A 287 7.98 -0.67 11.15
CA ASN A 287 6.65 -0.75 11.76
C ASN A 287 6.55 -1.88 12.79
N ALA A 288 7.21 -3.02 12.53
CA ALA A 288 7.29 -4.12 13.49
C ALA A 288 8.04 -3.72 14.76
N GLU A 289 9.15 -2.99 14.65
CA GLU A 289 9.92 -2.52 15.80
C GLU A 289 9.16 -1.44 16.60
N ILE A 290 8.41 -0.54 15.94
CA ILE A 290 7.52 0.44 16.60
C ILE A 290 6.46 -0.30 17.43
N GLU A 291 5.80 -1.32 16.89
CA GLU A 291 4.81 -2.08 17.64
C GLU A 291 5.43 -2.85 18.80
N LYS A 292 6.61 -3.42 18.61
CA LYS A 292 7.35 -4.19 19.62
C LYS A 292 7.79 -3.35 20.83
N GLN A 293 7.90 -2.01 20.68
CA GLN A 293 8.12 -1.13 21.84
C GLN A 293 7.00 -1.23 22.88
N GLY A 294 5.79 -1.64 22.48
CA GLY A 294 4.65 -1.80 23.39
C GLY A 294 4.10 -0.48 23.95
N LEU A 295 4.45 0.66 23.33
CA LEU A 295 4.00 1.98 23.77
C LEU A 295 2.52 2.23 23.43
N PHE A 296 2.03 1.59 22.38
CA PHE A 296 0.66 1.70 21.89
C PHE A 296 0.04 0.31 21.76
N LYS A 297 -1.21 0.19 22.17
CA LYS A 297 -1.99 -1.04 22.04
C LYS A 297 -2.51 -1.24 20.64
N ASN A 298 -3.02 -0.17 20.03
CA ASN A 298 -3.63 -0.18 18.72
C ASN A 298 -2.81 0.69 17.76
N ILE A 299 -2.41 0.12 16.63
CA ILE A 299 -1.69 0.85 15.58
C ILE A 299 -2.47 0.68 14.28
N TYR A 300 -2.71 1.77 13.59
CA TYR A 300 -3.36 1.75 12.28
C TYR A 300 -2.59 2.55 11.24
N CYS A 301 -2.56 2.03 10.02
CA CYS A 301 -2.01 2.69 8.84
C CYS A 301 -2.90 2.39 7.64
N PHE A 302 -3.37 3.42 6.95
CA PHE A 302 -4.04 3.21 5.67
C PHE A 302 -3.01 2.70 4.65
N PRO A 303 -3.24 1.59 3.92
CA PRO A 303 -2.17 0.94 3.16
C PRO A 303 -1.65 1.73 1.94
N ALA A 304 -2.43 2.66 1.38
CA ALA A 304 -1.90 3.67 0.45
C ALA A 304 -1.31 4.84 1.24
N THR A 305 -0.29 4.54 2.05
CA THR A 305 0.30 5.51 2.98
C THR A 305 1.27 6.50 2.34
N ASN A 306 1.65 6.27 1.08
CA ASN A 306 2.36 7.22 0.21
C ASN A 306 1.41 8.34 -0.27
N ASP A 307 1.87 9.20 -1.19
CA ASP A 307 1.12 10.36 -1.69
C ASP A 307 -0.23 9.99 -2.33
N ALA A 308 -0.43 8.74 -2.77
CA ALA A 308 -1.74 8.30 -3.22
C ALA A 308 -2.83 8.47 -2.14
N GLY A 309 -2.51 8.26 -0.86
CA GLY A 309 -3.45 8.42 0.24
C GLY A 309 -3.89 9.85 0.52
N ILE A 310 -3.21 10.86 -0.04
CA ILE A 310 -3.51 12.28 0.19
C ILE A 310 -4.92 12.64 -0.23
N SER A 311 -5.41 12.12 -1.37
CA SER A 311 -6.78 12.39 -1.81
C SER A 311 -7.82 11.93 -0.79
N LEU A 312 -7.59 10.80 -0.09
CA LEU A 312 -8.45 10.32 0.98
C LEU A 312 -8.40 11.25 2.20
N GLY A 313 -7.20 11.63 2.63
CA GLY A 313 -7.03 12.53 3.76
C GLY A 313 -7.68 13.89 3.54
N ALA A 314 -7.49 14.47 2.36
CA ALA A 314 -8.14 15.72 1.97
C ALA A 314 -9.67 15.57 1.91
N ALA A 315 -10.17 14.47 1.35
CA ALA A 315 -11.61 14.19 1.32
C ALA A 315 -12.19 14.14 2.73
N TYR A 316 -11.57 13.43 3.67
CA TYR A 316 -12.02 13.37 5.06
C TYR A 316 -12.01 14.73 5.76
N LEU A 317 -10.89 15.48 5.65
CA LEU A 317 -10.79 16.80 6.29
C LEU A 317 -11.84 17.77 5.79
N ASN A 318 -12.16 17.74 4.49
CA ASN A 318 -13.19 18.59 3.91
C ASN A 318 -14.62 18.06 4.19
N ALA A 319 -14.79 16.74 4.29
CA ALA A 319 -16.09 16.16 4.65
C ALA A 319 -16.58 16.59 6.03
N LEU A 320 -15.69 16.88 6.97
CA LEU A 320 -16.05 17.41 8.30
C LEU A 320 -16.86 18.70 8.26
N ASP A 321 -16.74 19.50 7.21
CA ASP A 321 -17.47 20.77 7.09
C ASP A 321 -18.88 20.59 6.52
N VAL A 322 -19.15 19.47 5.81
CA VAL A 322 -20.38 19.29 5.02
C VAL A 322 -21.16 18.01 5.32
N ALA A 323 -20.54 16.99 5.89
CA ALA A 323 -21.23 15.75 6.28
C ALA A 323 -22.11 15.97 7.52
N GLU A 324 -23.30 15.40 7.51
CA GLU A 324 -24.20 15.42 8.68
C GLU A 324 -23.69 14.48 9.78
N ASN A 325 -23.30 13.26 9.38
CA ASN A 325 -22.69 12.29 10.29
C ASN A 325 -21.17 12.28 10.14
N LYS A 326 -20.43 12.65 11.21
CA LYS A 326 -18.98 12.71 11.24
C LYS A 326 -18.29 11.43 11.73
N ALA A 327 -19.09 10.43 12.14
CA ALA A 327 -18.55 9.16 12.59
C ALA A 327 -17.97 8.36 11.42
N THR A 328 -16.81 7.75 11.64
CA THR A 328 -16.24 6.75 10.72
C THR A 328 -16.06 5.42 11.46
N LYS A 329 -15.99 4.36 10.68
CA LYS A 329 -15.69 3.01 11.19
C LYS A 329 -14.30 2.60 10.69
N ARG A 330 -13.68 1.69 11.42
CA ARG A 330 -12.44 1.06 10.97
C ARG A 330 -12.66 0.39 9.61
N LEU A 331 -11.79 0.67 8.66
CA LEU A 331 -11.75 -0.08 7.42
C LEU A 331 -11.07 -1.43 7.66
N GLU A 332 -11.87 -2.49 7.62
CA GLU A 332 -11.40 -3.87 7.80
C GLU A 332 -10.77 -4.43 6.51
N HIS A 333 -11.10 -3.85 5.37
CA HIS A 333 -10.55 -4.19 4.06
C HIS A 333 -10.37 -2.95 3.20
N VAL A 334 -9.56 -3.09 2.16
CA VAL A 334 -9.24 -1.99 1.22
C VAL A 334 -9.52 -2.34 -0.24
N TYR A 335 -10.52 -3.17 -0.49
CA TYR A 335 -11.03 -3.49 -1.82
C TYR A 335 -11.90 -2.33 -2.34
N LEU A 336 -11.24 -1.23 -2.65
CA LEU A 336 -11.85 0.08 -2.86
C LEU A 336 -11.73 0.58 -4.31
N GLY A 337 -11.01 -0.15 -5.17
CA GLY A 337 -10.83 0.17 -6.58
C GLY A 337 -12.15 0.20 -7.37
N VAL A 338 -12.08 0.42 -8.66
CA VAL A 338 -13.29 0.46 -9.50
C VAL A 338 -13.89 -0.93 -9.74
N ASN A 339 -15.19 -0.93 -9.98
CA ASN A 339 -15.92 -2.15 -10.32
C ASN A 339 -15.85 -2.41 -11.83
N TYR A 340 -15.52 -3.65 -12.20
CA TYR A 340 -15.54 -4.14 -13.59
C TYR A 340 -16.67 -5.17 -13.73
N PRO A 341 -17.92 -4.75 -14.07
CA PRO A 341 -19.01 -5.69 -14.19
C PRO A 341 -18.74 -6.67 -15.34
N ARG A 342 -18.86 -7.96 -15.04
CA ARG A 342 -18.59 -9.06 -15.99
C ARG A 342 -19.40 -8.95 -17.29
N SER A 343 -20.61 -8.38 -17.23
CA SER A 343 -21.46 -8.16 -18.40
C SER A 343 -20.90 -7.16 -19.41
N LYS A 344 -20.01 -6.26 -18.96
CA LYS A 344 -19.32 -5.26 -19.82
C LYS A 344 -17.89 -5.69 -20.17
N SER A 345 -17.46 -6.88 -19.72
CA SER A 345 -16.11 -7.36 -19.93
C SER A 345 -15.90 -7.77 -21.40
N PRO A 346 -14.73 -7.42 -22.00
CA PRO A 346 -14.29 -7.97 -23.28
C PRO A 346 -14.19 -9.50 -23.27
N LEU A 347 -14.13 -10.15 -22.08
CA LEU A 347 -14.20 -11.60 -21.94
C LEU A 347 -15.43 -12.18 -22.64
N ARG A 348 -16.58 -11.50 -22.61
CA ARG A 348 -17.78 -11.97 -23.32
C ARG A 348 -17.62 -11.98 -24.84
N LEU A 349 -16.82 -11.08 -25.40
CA LEU A 349 -16.49 -11.05 -26.83
C LEU A 349 -15.34 -11.99 -27.21
N ARG A 350 -14.48 -12.34 -26.24
CA ARG A 350 -13.31 -13.22 -26.42
C ARG A 350 -13.53 -14.63 -25.89
N GLU A 351 -14.58 -14.91 -25.12
CA GLU A 351 -15.06 -16.29 -24.83
C GLU A 351 -15.29 -17.10 -26.14
N ILE A 352 -15.53 -16.38 -27.25
CA ILE A 352 -15.61 -16.96 -28.60
C ILE A 352 -14.22 -17.34 -29.17
N HIS A 353 -13.14 -16.78 -28.64
CA HIS A 353 -11.77 -16.96 -29.15
C HIS A 353 -10.78 -17.56 -28.16
N TYR A 354 -11.08 -17.62 -26.86
CA TYR A 354 -10.23 -18.18 -25.81
C TYR A 354 -10.95 -19.32 -25.10
N ASN A 355 -10.43 -20.53 -25.25
CA ASN A 355 -11.05 -21.76 -24.80
C ASN A 355 -11.03 -21.94 -23.28
N ARG A 356 -12.20 -22.30 -22.76
CA ARG A 356 -12.55 -22.85 -21.43
C ARG A 356 -12.58 -21.85 -20.29
N VAL A 357 -13.78 -21.28 -20.09
CA VAL A 357 -14.21 -20.82 -18.78
C VAL A 357 -14.97 -21.99 -18.12
N GLU A 358 -14.37 -22.59 -17.12
CA GLU A 358 -14.96 -23.71 -16.38
C GLU A 358 -15.32 -23.27 -14.96
N ASP A 359 -16.31 -23.90 -14.35
CA ASP A 359 -16.49 -23.75 -12.90
C ASP A 359 -15.30 -24.37 -12.18
N ILE A 360 -14.84 -23.73 -11.09
CA ILE A 360 -13.73 -24.27 -10.33
C ILE A 360 -14.15 -25.52 -9.57
N ASN A 361 -13.27 -26.50 -9.56
CA ASN A 361 -13.23 -27.55 -8.55
C ASN A 361 -12.11 -27.18 -7.56
N ILE A 362 -12.46 -26.85 -6.32
CA ILE A 362 -11.49 -26.41 -5.32
C ILE A 362 -10.42 -27.48 -5.07
N ASP A 363 -10.79 -28.76 -5.05
CA ASP A 363 -9.84 -29.85 -4.81
C ASP A 363 -8.81 -29.95 -5.94
N GLU A 364 -9.20 -29.74 -7.20
CA GLU A 364 -8.27 -29.67 -8.33
C GLU A 364 -7.34 -28.46 -8.22
N VAL A 365 -7.84 -27.31 -7.80
CA VAL A 365 -7.01 -26.11 -7.59
C VAL A 365 -5.99 -26.36 -6.47
N VAL A 366 -6.40 -27.02 -5.41
CA VAL A 366 -5.49 -27.40 -4.32
C VAL A 366 -4.44 -28.40 -4.79
N ASP A 367 -4.82 -29.35 -5.66
CA ASP A 367 -3.87 -30.29 -6.28
C ASP A 367 -2.87 -29.59 -7.18
N ASP A 368 -3.33 -28.68 -8.02
CA ASP A 368 -2.49 -27.85 -8.89
C ASP A 368 -1.46 -27.05 -8.07
N LEU A 369 -1.89 -26.44 -6.95
CA LEU A 369 -1.02 -25.65 -6.08
C LEU A 369 -0.01 -26.52 -5.31
N TYR A 370 -0.40 -27.67 -4.81
CA TYR A 370 0.43 -28.49 -3.92
C TYR A 370 1.22 -29.55 -4.68
N ASN A 371 0.54 -30.45 -5.37
CA ASN A 371 1.19 -31.56 -6.10
C ASN A 371 1.79 -31.09 -7.43
N GLY A 372 1.09 -30.18 -8.13
CA GLY A 372 1.54 -29.61 -9.40
C GLY A 372 2.57 -28.49 -9.24
N ASN A 373 2.74 -27.97 -8.02
CA ASN A 373 3.64 -26.84 -7.69
C ASN A 373 3.43 -25.64 -8.62
N GLN A 374 2.18 -25.35 -8.95
CA GLN A 374 1.81 -24.34 -9.94
C GLN A 374 1.58 -22.95 -9.30
N VAL A 375 1.76 -21.92 -10.11
CA VAL A 375 1.39 -20.54 -9.77
C VAL A 375 0.10 -20.18 -10.51
N ILE A 376 -0.89 -19.69 -9.78
CA ILE A 376 -2.17 -19.26 -10.34
C ILE A 376 -2.39 -17.77 -10.12
N ALA A 377 -3.15 -17.13 -11.01
CA ALA A 377 -3.64 -15.77 -10.82
C ALA A 377 -5.00 -15.79 -10.12
N TRP A 378 -5.17 -14.91 -9.13
CA TRP A 378 -6.44 -14.69 -8.45
C TRP A 378 -6.92 -13.27 -8.72
N PHE A 379 -8.08 -13.16 -9.36
CA PHE A 379 -8.69 -11.89 -9.74
C PHE A 379 -10.13 -11.86 -9.24
N GLN A 380 -10.42 -10.97 -8.29
CA GLN A 380 -11.72 -10.92 -7.62
C GLN A 380 -12.19 -9.47 -7.43
N GLY A 381 -13.47 -9.20 -7.71
CA GLY A 381 -14.13 -7.95 -7.39
C GLY A 381 -13.30 -6.69 -7.66
N ARG A 382 -13.37 -5.73 -6.77
CA ARG A 382 -12.63 -4.46 -6.81
C ARG A 382 -11.19 -4.65 -6.36
N SER A 383 -10.25 -3.91 -6.95
CA SER A 383 -8.83 -3.97 -6.56
C SER A 383 -8.58 -3.37 -5.17
N GLU A 384 -7.45 -3.73 -4.60
CA GLU A 384 -6.95 -3.20 -3.33
C GLU A 384 -6.43 -1.77 -3.49
N ALA A 385 -6.64 -0.91 -2.48
CA ALA A 385 -5.89 0.33 -2.31
C ALA A 385 -4.48 0.05 -1.76
N GLY A 386 -3.49 0.78 -2.26
CA GLY A 386 -2.10 0.67 -1.84
C GLY A 386 -1.26 -0.27 -2.71
N PRO A 387 0.06 -0.31 -2.46
CA PRO A 387 1.03 -0.99 -3.35
C PRO A 387 1.10 -2.51 -3.13
N ARG A 388 0.27 -3.09 -2.26
CA ARG A 388 0.28 -4.52 -1.94
C ARG A 388 -0.94 -5.23 -2.49
N ALA A 389 -0.76 -6.42 -3.06
CA ALA A 389 -1.86 -7.32 -3.34
C ALA A 389 -2.33 -7.97 -2.04
N LEU A 390 -3.63 -7.89 -1.77
CA LEU A 390 -4.25 -8.35 -0.53
C LEU A 390 -5.35 -9.40 -0.78
N GLY A 391 -5.23 -10.15 -1.88
CA GLY A 391 -6.13 -11.26 -2.18
C GLY A 391 -7.19 -10.97 -3.25
N HIS A 392 -7.19 -9.79 -3.90
CA HIS A 392 -8.05 -9.50 -5.05
C HIS A 392 -7.30 -9.41 -6.38
N ARG A 393 -6.03 -9.04 -6.35
CA ARG A 393 -5.14 -8.96 -7.53
C ARG A 393 -3.82 -9.67 -7.21
N SER A 394 -3.89 -10.98 -7.02
CA SER A 394 -2.82 -11.80 -6.45
C SER A 394 -2.32 -12.89 -7.39
N LEU A 395 -1.04 -13.22 -7.27
CA LEU A 395 -0.50 -14.51 -7.68
C LEU A 395 -0.41 -15.38 -6.42
N LEU A 396 -0.95 -16.58 -6.50
CA LEU A 396 -1.00 -17.54 -5.41
C LEU A 396 -0.15 -18.78 -5.76
N ALA A 397 0.54 -19.31 -4.76
CA ALA A 397 1.32 -20.55 -4.89
C ALA A 397 1.49 -21.23 -3.52
N SER A 398 1.97 -22.47 -3.51
CA SER A 398 2.28 -23.20 -2.28
C SER A 398 3.50 -22.61 -1.57
N PRO A 399 3.47 -22.39 -0.25
CA PRO A 399 4.63 -21.97 0.54
C PRO A 399 5.58 -23.11 0.91
N CYS A 400 5.20 -24.38 0.65
CA CYS A 400 5.87 -25.58 1.13
C CYS A 400 7.21 -25.86 0.45
N MET A 401 7.46 -25.28 -0.73
CA MET A 401 8.62 -25.54 -1.57
C MET A 401 9.42 -24.26 -1.80
N ARG A 402 10.71 -24.25 -1.45
CA ARG A 402 11.60 -23.09 -1.64
C ARG A 402 11.70 -22.68 -3.10
N GLU A 403 11.62 -23.62 -3.99
CA GLU A 403 11.67 -23.45 -5.45
C GLU A 403 10.59 -22.50 -5.96
N ASN A 404 9.45 -22.39 -5.28
CA ASN A 404 8.39 -21.47 -5.65
C ASN A 404 8.82 -19.99 -5.47
N LEU A 405 9.64 -19.68 -4.45
CA LEU A 405 10.21 -18.36 -4.30
C LEU A 405 11.12 -18.03 -5.49
N ASP A 406 12.02 -18.94 -5.83
CA ASP A 406 12.99 -18.74 -6.90
C ASP A 406 12.29 -18.65 -8.26
N PHE A 407 11.33 -19.52 -8.51
CA PHE A 407 10.51 -19.52 -9.72
C PHE A 407 9.74 -18.20 -9.90
N ILE A 408 8.99 -17.77 -8.88
CA ILE A 408 8.20 -16.53 -8.96
C ILE A 408 9.12 -15.33 -9.15
N ASN A 409 10.23 -15.25 -8.41
CA ASN A 409 11.16 -14.13 -8.52
C ASN A 409 11.81 -14.08 -9.91
N LYS A 410 12.33 -15.21 -10.40
CA LYS A 410 13.10 -15.28 -11.64
C LYS A 410 12.18 -15.28 -12.87
N GLU A 411 11.24 -16.23 -12.94
CA GLU A 411 10.49 -16.52 -14.16
C GLU A 411 9.28 -15.61 -14.39
N ILE A 412 8.62 -15.15 -13.30
CA ILE A 412 7.43 -14.31 -13.42
C ILE A 412 7.75 -12.83 -13.18
N LYS A 413 8.50 -12.54 -12.11
CA LYS A 413 8.78 -11.16 -11.70
C LYS A 413 10.07 -10.57 -12.30
N GLY A 414 10.98 -11.39 -12.80
CA GLY A 414 12.27 -10.94 -13.33
C GLY A 414 13.02 -10.02 -12.35
N ARG A 415 13.05 -10.40 -11.07
CA ARG A 415 13.60 -9.58 -9.97
C ARG A 415 14.66 -10.32 -9.17
N GLU A 416 15.29 -9.61 -8.27
CA GLU A 416 16.41 -10.11 -7.48
C GLU A 416 15.98 -11.29 -6.58
N PRO A 417 16.83 -12.36 -6.46
CA PRO A 417 16.48 -13.58 -5.72
C PRO A 417 16.35 -13.37 -4.21
N PHE A 418 16.99 -12.33 -3.65
CA PHE A 418 16.91 -12.03 -2.21
C PHE A 418 15.54 -11.44 -1.78
N ARG A 419 14.67 -11.08 -2.72
CA ARG A 419 13.37 -10.48 -2.38
C ARG A 419 12.41 -11.52 -1.82
N PRO A 420 11.86 -11.30 -0.61
CA PRO A 420 10.95 -12.25 0.00
C PRO A 420 9.58 -12.29 -0.71
N LEU A 421 8.86 -13.40 -0.54
CA LEU A 421 7.44 -13.52 -0.81
C LEU A 421 6.66 -13.46 0.50
N ALA A 422 5.45 -12.95 0.44
CA ALA A 422 4.57 -12.81 1.59
C ALA A 422 3.52 -13.93 1.62
N PRO A 423 3.14 -14.48 2.78
CA PRO A 423 2.00 -15.37 2.90
C PRO A 423 0.69 -14.62 3.16
N ILE A 424 -0.43 -15.18 2.70
CA ILE A 424 -1.78 -14.88 3.20
C ILE A 424 -2.22 -16.05 4.08
N VAL A 425 -2.66 -15.76 5.29
CA VAL A 425 -2.80 -16.73 6.37
C VAL A 425 -4.19 -16.62 7.00
N LEU A 426 -4.83 -17.77 7.24
CA LEU A 426 -6.11 -17.81 7.95
C LEU A 426 -5.97 -17.35 9.40
N ASP A 427 -6.83 -16.44 9.84
CA ASP A 427 -6.86 -15.81 11.16
C ASP A 427 -6.79 -16.84 12.31
N LYS A 428 -7.60 -17.88 12.24
CA LYS A 428 -7.71 -18.90 13.29
C LYS A 428 -6.43 -19.72 13.55
N TYR A 429 -5.46 -19.72 12.62
CA TYR A 429 -4.19 -20.45 12.76
C TYR A 429 -2.99 -19.52 12.86
N TYR A 430 -3.22 -18.21 12.79
CA TYR A 430 -2.17 -17.23 12.69
C TYR A 430 -1.21 -17.28 13.89
N LEU A 431 -1.77 -17.27 15.10
CA LEU A 431 -0.98 -17.30 16.35
C LEU A 431 -0.28 -18.64 16.61
N ASP A 432 -0.67 -19.72 15.94
CA ASP A 432 0.07 -21.00 16.01
C ASP A 432 1.41 -20.91 15.26
N ILE A 433 1.50 -20.00 14.29
CA ILE A 433 2.60 -19.90 13.32
C ILE A 433 3.55 -18.75 13.64
N PHE A 434 2.99 -17.61 14.07
CA PHE A 434 3.74 -16.36 14.23
C PHE A 434 3.80 -15.88 15.68
N GLU A 435 4.92 -15.23 16.02
CA GLU A 435 5.08 -14.50 17.28
C GLU A 435 4.58 -13.06 17.08
N ASP A 436 3.27 -12.87 17.21
CA ASP A 436 2.61 -11.58 16.99
C ASP A 436 1.47 -11.38 17.99
N PRO A 437 1.64 -10.52 19.00
CA PRO A 437 0.60 -10.29 20.01
C PRO A 437 -0.61 -9.51 19.48
N ASN A 438 -0.46 -8.76 18.39
CA ASN A 438 -1.48 -7.86 17.85
C ASN A 438 -1.68 -8.04 16.34
N PRO A 439 -2.21 -9.20 15.89
CA PRO A 439 -2.33 -9.50 14.46
C PRO A 439 -3.31 -8.59 13.71
N GLU A 440 -4.19 -7.90 14.42
CA GLU A 440 -5.18 -7.01 13.80
C GLU A 440 -4.66 -5.59 13.53
N ASN A 441 -3.49 -5.22 14.01
CA ASN A 441 -2.96 -3.88 13.82
C ASN A 441 -2.57 -3.61 12.34
N LEU A 442 -1.41 -4.03 11.93
CA LEU A 442 -0.81 -3.73 10.64
C LEU A 442 -0.79 -4.92 9.66
N THR A 443 -1.01 -6.14 10.20
CA THR A 443 -0.88 -7.38 9.46
C THR A 443 -2.00 -7.63 8.43
N PRO A 444 -3.25 -7.17 8.62
CA PRO A 444 -4.26 -7.30 7.56
C PRO A 444 -3.84 -6.66 6.23
N PHE A 445 -2.95 -5.66 6.27
CA PHE A 445 -2.48 -4.92 5.11
C PHE A 445 -1.00 -5.18 4.76
N MET A 446 -0.38 -6.23 5.32
CA MET A 446 1.04 -6.56 5.09
C MET A 446 2.00 -5.40 5.44
N LEU A 447 1.72 -4.64 6.48
CA LEU A 447 2.50 -3.46 6.86
C LEU A 447 3.50 -3.70 8.00
N LYS A 448 3.66 -4.95 8.46
CA LYS A 448 4.72 -5.34 9.40
C LYS A 448 5.30 -6.71 9.10
N ASN A 449 6.56 -6.92 9.52
CA ASN A 449 7.18 -8.23 9.57
C ASN A 449 6.93 -8.88 10.94
N VAL A 450 6.85 -10.20 10.97
CA VAL A 450 6.66 -10.99 12.19
C VAL A 450 7.57 -12.21 12.18
N ILE A 451 8.00 -12.65 13.36
CA ILE A 451 8.85 -13.82 13.52
C ILE A 451 8.01 -15.08 13.30
N ILE A 452 8.55 -16.00 12.49
CA ILE A 452 7.98 -17.34 12.32
C ILE A 452 8.50 -18.24 13.43
N LYS A 453 7.60 -18.93 14.15
CA LYS A 453 7.96 -19.92 15.15
C LYS A 453 8.82 -21.03 14.55
N GLU A 454 9.78 -21.54 15.30
CA GLU A 454 10.81 -22.44 14.81
C GLU A 454 10.25 -23.69 14.13
N GLU A 455 9.20 -24.30 14.71
CA GLU A 455 8.55 -25.50 14.20
C GLU A 455 7.82 -25.31 12.87
N TRP A 456 7.65 -24.07 12.40
CA TRP A 456 7.00 -23.76 11.12
C TRP A 456 7.98 -23.41 10.00
N ARG A 457 9.21 -22.97 10.33
CA ARG A 457 10.18 -22.46 9.33
C ARG A 457 10.48 -23.46 8.22
N HIS A 458 10.63 -24.75 8.57
CA HIS A 458 10.91 -25.82 7.60
C HIS A 458 9.68 -26.24 6.79
N LYS A 459 8.46 -25.96 7.27
CA LYS A 459 7.21 -26.30 6.58
C LYS A 459 6.82 -25.28 5.49
N ILE A 460 7.28 -24.03 5.64
CA ILE A 460 6.91 -22.90 4.77
C ILE A 460 8.15 -22.14 4.25
N PRO A 461 9.14 -22.85 3.68
CA PRO A 461 10.44 -22.27 3.33
C PRO A 461 10.38 -21.18 2.26
N ALA A 462 9.33 -21.16 1.42
CA ALA A 462 9.19 -20.14 0.37
C ALA A 462 8.78 -18.76 0.88
N VAL A 463 8.25 -18.67 2.11
CA VAL A 463 7.83 -17.41 2.75
C VAL A 463 8.63 -17.11 4.03
N CYS A 464 9.51 -18.01 4.43
CA CYS A 464 10.45 -17.79 5.52
C CYS A 464 11.67 -17.02 5.00
N HIS A 465 11.83 -15.79 5.45
CA HIS A 465 12.97 -14.96 5.07
C HIS A 465 14.25 -15.37 5.82
N ILE A 466 15.40 -14.83 5.41
CA ILE A 466 16.71 -15.20 5.96
C ILE A 466 16.84 -14.92 7.47
N ASP A 467 16.13 -13.92 7.97
CA ASP A 467 16.08 -13.52 9.37
C ASP A 467 14.96 -14.22 10.17
N ASN A 468 14.37 -15.29 9.62
CA ASN A 468 13.25 -16.05 10.16
C ASN A 468 11.94 -15.24 10.30
N THR A 469 11.80 -14.13 9.61
CA THR A 469 10.57 -13.35 9.55
C THR A 469 9.75 -13.67 8.30
N ALA A 470 8.49 -13.27 8.33
CA ALA A 470 7.62 -13.12 7.16
C ALA A 470 6.86 -11.79 7.27
N ARG A 471 6.23 -11.37 6.16
CA ARG A 471 5.29 -10.26 6.12
C ARG A 471 3.90 -10.78 5.78
N PRO A 472 3.20 -11.42 6.73
CA PRO A 472 1.93 -12.05 6.47
C PRO A 472 0.81 -11.06 6.25
N GLN A 473 -0.20 -11.51 5.49
CA GLN A 473 -1.54 -10.94 5.51
C GLN A 473 -2.40 -11.78 6.44
N TYR A 474 -2.96 -11.17 7.49
CA TYR A 474 -3.94 -11.76 8.38
C TYR A 474 -5.31 -11.71 7.72
N LEU A 475 -5.90 -12.86 7.38
CA LEU A 475 -7.14 -12.96 6.65
C LEU A 475 -8.26 -13.49 7.51
N LYS A 476 -9.30 -12.67 7.73
CA LYS A 476 -10.58 -13.06 8.31
C LYS A 476 -11.54 -13.54 7.21
N ARG A 477 -12.41 -14.50 7.54
CA ARG A 477 -13.36 -15.05 6.57
C ARG A 477 -14.33 -14.01 6.00
N GLU A 478 -14.82 -13.10 6.83
CA GLU A 478 -15.73 -12.02 6.42
C GLU A 478 -15.13 -11.02 5.45
N VAL A 479 -13.79 -10.92 5.39
CA VAL A 479 -13.06 -10.01 4.49
C VAL A 479 -12.98 -10.58 3.07
N ASN A 480 -12.72 -11.87 2.91
CA ASN A 480 -12.64 -12.52 1.60
C ASN A 480 -13.00 -14.00 1.72
N PRO A 481 -14.31 -14.35 1.71
CA PRO A 481 -14.76 -15.72 1.95
C PRO A 481 -14.29 -16.71 0.89
N GLU A 482 -14.23 -16.30 -0.40
CA GLU A 482 -13.85 -17.21 -1.49
C GLU A 482 -12.36 -17.62 -1.37
N LEU A 483 -11.48 -16.66 -1.09
CA LEU A 483 -10.06 -16.96 -0.90
C LEU A 483 -9.81 -17.70 0.41
N TYR A 484 -10.59 -17.39 1.45
CA TYR A 484 -10.55 -18.09 2.72
C TYR A 484 -10.87 -19.58 2.53
N ASP A 485 -11.93 -19.90 1.76
CA ASP A 485 -12.35 -21.27 1.47
C ASP A 485 -11.28 -22.05 0.68
N LEU A 486 -10.60 -21.41 -0.28
CA LEU A 486 -9.49 -22.03 -0.98
C LEU A 486 -8.32 -22.37 -0.03
N ILE A 487 -7.94 -21.42 0.84
CA ILE A 487 -6.84 -21.64 1.80
C ILE A 487 -7.25 -22.71 2.83
N GLU A 488 -8.51 -22.74 3.25
CA GLU A 488 -9.02 -23.76 4.16
C GLU A 488 -9.00 -25.17 3.53
N ALA A 489 -9.35 -25.29 2.24
CA ALA A 489 -9.23 -26.54 1.50
C ALA A 489 -7.76 -26.96 1.36
N PHE A 490 -6.86 -26.01 1.08
CA PHE A 490 -5.42 -26.26 1.05
C PHE A 490 -4.91 -26.73 2.42
N TYR A 491 -5.35 -26.11 3.51
CA TYR A 491 -5.02 -26.56 4.87
C TYR A 491 -5.49 -27.98 5.15
N LYS A 492 -6.73 -28.33 4.81
CA LYS A 492 -7.27 -29.69 5.04
C LYS A 492 -6.43 -30.77 4.36
N LYS A 493 -5.85 -30.46 3.21
CA LYS A 493 -5.00 -31.38 2.46
C LYS A 493 -3.56 -31.44 2.96
N THR A 494 -2.99 -30.29 3.35
CA THR A 494 -1.54 -30.14 3.56
C THR A 494 -1.14 -29.92 5.02
N GLY A 495 -2.08 -29.50 5.88
CA GLY A 495 -1.82 -29.00 7.22
C GLY A 495 -1.20 -27.58 7.25
N ILE A 496 -1.15 -26.87 6.11
CA ILE A 496 -0.57 -25.52 5.99
C ILE A 496 -1.68 -24.50 5.73
N PRO A 497 -2.03 -23.62 6.68
CA PRO A 497 -3.17 -22.72 6.59
C PRO A 497 -2.85 -21.40 5.89
N MET A 498 -2.05 -21.44 4.83
CA MET A 498 -1.63 -20.27 4.08
C MET A 498 -1.26 -20.60 2.62
N LEU A 499 -1.23 -19.55 1.80
CA LEU A 499 -0.64 -19.56 0.46
C LEU A 499 0.37 -18.41 0.34
N ILE A 500 1.32 -18.52 -0.60
CA ILE A 500 2.07 -17.36 -1.07
C ILE A 500 1.08 -16.37 -1.67
N ASN A 501 1.21 -15.09 -1.32
CA ASN A 501 0.49 -13.98 -1.90
C ASN A 501 1.48 -12.93 -2.42
N THR A 502 1.55 -12.75 -3.73
CA THR A 502 2.29 -11.66 -4.34
C THR A 502 1.45 -10.95 -5.39
N SER A 503 1.81 -9.71 -5.72
CA SER A 503 1.02 -8.88 -6.64
C SER A 503 0.87 -9.50 -8.03
N LEU A 504 -0.32 -9.40 -8.60
CA LEU A 504 -0.62 -9.83 -9.98
C LEU A 504 -0.13 -8.76 -10.95
N ASN A 505 1.14 -8.84 -11.34
CA ASN A 505 1.79 -7.96 -12.32
C ASN A 505 3.11 -8.59 -12.81
N GLY A 506 3.59 -8.14 -13.95
CA GLY A 506 4.92 -8.40 -14.46
C GLY A 506 6.00 -7.46 -13.89
N LYS A 507 7.20 -7.54 -14.48
CA LYS A 507 8.34 -6.70 -14.11
C LYS A 507 8.07 -5.22 -14.43
N GLY A 508 8.14 -4.35 -13.41
CA GLY A 508 8.01 -2.90 -13.61
C GLY A 508 6.60 -2.41 -13.91
N GLU A 509 5.59 -3.29 -13.92
CA GLU A 509 4.20 -2.93 -14.15
C GLU A 509 3.47 -2.63 -12.84
N PRO A 510 2.44 -1.76 -12.86
CA PRO A 510 1.45 -1.67 -11.79
C PRO A 510 0.67 -2.98 -11.65
N ILE A 511 0.07 -3.19 -10.49
CA ILE A 511 -0.83 -4.33 -10.27
C ILE A 511 -1.96 -4.29 -11.33
N VAL A 512 -2.34 -5.47 -11.84
CA VAL A 512 -3.46 -5.63 -12.78
C VAL A 512 -4.72 -4.99 -12.22
N GLU A 513 -5.43 -4.21 -13.02
CA GLU A 513 -6.66 -3.54 -12.60
C GLU A 513 -7.90 -4.17 -13.22
N SER A 514 -7.93 -4.27 -14.54
CA SER A 514 -9.09 -4.71 -15.33
C SER A 514 -8.93 -6.13 -15.87
N TYR A 515 -10.04 -6.68 -16.40
CA TYR A 515 -10.00 -7.94 -17.15
C TYR A 515 -9.08 -7.90 -18.37
N GLU A 516 -8.99 -6.75 -19.04
CA GLU A 516 -8.08 -6.57 -20.19
C GLU A 516 -6.62 -6.67 -19.75
N ASN A 517 -6.30 -6.06 -18.60
CA ASN A 517 -4.95 -6.18 -18.02
C ASN A 517 -4.64 -7.61 -17.60
N LEU A 518 -5.62 -8.34 -17.02
CA LEU A 518 -5.47 -9.74 -16.67
C LEU A 518 -5.19 -10.60 -17.93
N MET A 519 -5.96 -10.40 -19.00
CA MET A 519 -5.79 -11.13 -20.26
C MET A 519 -4.40 -10.90 -20.84
N ARG A 520 -4.00 -9.63 -20.90
CA ARG A 520 -2.66 -9.25 -21.38
C ARG A 520 -1.57 -9.89 -20.49
N PHE A 521 -1.74 -9.87 -19.18
CA PHE A 521 -0.79 -10.51 -18.26
C PHE A 521 -0.64 -11.99 -18.56
N LEU A 522 -1.72 -12.75 -18.71
CA LEU A 522 -1.70 -14.19 -19.01
C LEU A 522 -1.11 -14.51 -20.40
N GLU A 523 -1.26 -13.63 -21.37
CA GLU A 523 -0.64 -13.78 -22.69
C GLU A 523 0.90 -13.67 -22.64
N TYR A 524 1.42 -12.79 -21.77
CA TYR A 524 2.87 -12.57 -21.63
C TYR A 524 3.54 -13.44 -20.58
N HIS A 525 2.77 -14.09 -19.70
CA HIS A 525 3.27 -14.91 -18.60
C HIS A 525 2.71 -16.33 -18.66
N ASP A 526 3.19 -17.12 -19.63
CA ASP A 526 2.80 -18.51 -19.88
C ASP A 526 3.07 -19.46 -18.69
N LYS A 527 3.95 -19.03 -17.76
CA LYS A 527 4.27 -19.75 -16.52
C LYS A 527 3.17 -19.65 -15.45
N VAL A 528 2.23 -18.72 -15.59
CA VAL A 528 1.03 -18.67 -14.75
C VAL A 528 -0.06 -19.50 -15.40
N VAL A 529 -0.39 -20.64 -14.82
CA VAL A 529 -1.13 -21.73 -15.47
C VAL A 529 -2.55 -21.32 -15.85
N TYR A 530 -3.23 -20.54 -15.01
CA TYR A 530 -4.56 -19.99 -15.25
C TYR A 530 -4.89 -18.87 -14.25
N ALA A 531 -6.00 -18.18 -14.50
CA ALA A 531 -6.61 -17.27 -13.54
C ALA A 531 -7.90 -17.88 -12.95
N ILE A 532 -8.12 -17.63 -11.66
CA ILE A 532 -9.42 -17.81 -11.01
C ILE A 532 -10.07 -16.43 -10.89
N ILE A 533 -11.31 -16.34 -11.41
CA ILE A 533 -12.09 -15.11 -11.40
C ILE A 533 -13.23 -15.26 -10.41
N ASP A 534 -13.31 -14.29 -9.46
CA ASP A 534 -14.33 -14.20 -8.42
C ASP A 534 -14.51 -15.50 -7.61
N GLY A 535 -13.42 -16.24 -7.41
CA GLY A 535 -13.43 -17.53 -6.70
C GLY A 535 -14.28 -18.62 -7.35
N LYS A 536 -14.75 -18.45 -8.58
CA LYS A 536 -15.78 -19.30 -9.20
C LYS A 536 -15.42 -19.84 -10.57
N LYS A 537 -14.63 -19.11 -11.35
CA LYS A 537 -14.35 -19.46 -12.75
C LYS A 537 -12.86 -19.58 -13.01
N LYS A 538 -12.46 -20.71 -13.59
CA LYS A 538 -11.11 -20.99 -14.06
C LYS A 538 -10.96 -20.53 -15.51
N PHE A 539 -9.95 -19.74 -15.78
CA PHE A 539 -9.68 -19.17 -17.10
C PHE A 539 -8.25 -19.50 -17.55
N ARG A 540 -8.11 -20.14 -18.71
CA ARG A 540 -6.81 -20.45 -19.33
C ARG A 540 -6.62 -19.67 -20.63
N SER A 541 -5.40 -19.19 -20.90
CA SER A 541 -5.07 -18.60 -22.19
C SER A 541 -4.86 -19.66 -23.27
N ARG A 542 -5.05 -19.30 -24.57
CA ARG A 542 -4.89 -20.25 -25.70
C ARG A 542 -3.49 -20.84 -25.82
N THR A 543 -2.48 -20.03 -25.52
CA THR A 543 -1.07 -20.46 -25.55
C THR A 543 -0.75 -21.57 -24.56
N GLN A 544 -1.58 -21.72 -23.52
CA GLN A 544 -1.42 -22.74 -22.46
C GLN A 544 -2.18 -24.04 -22.75
N SER A 545 -3.07 -24.07 -23.75
CA SER A 545 -3.86 -25.26 -24.10
C SER A 545 -3.24 -26.12 -25.21
N GLU A 546 -2.20 -25.66 -25.89
CA GLU A 546 -1.53 -26.38 -26.99
C GLU A 546 -0.26 -27.12 -26.57
N GLY A 547 0.07 -27.12 -25.28
CA GLY A 547 1.27 -27.72 -24.67
C GLY A 547 1.02 -28.98 -23.82
N ILE A 548 0.09 -29.87 -24.25
CA ILE A 548 -0.08 -31.22 -23.68
C ILE A 548 0.11 -32.24 -24.80
#